data_32fea01b51fab0d852bad6fd67ac4a32
#
_entry.id   32fea01b51fab0d852bad6fd67ac4a32
#
_cell.length_a   1.000
_cell.length_b   1.000
_cell.length_c   1.000
_cell.angle_alpha   90.00
_cell.angle_beta   90.00
_cell.angle_gamma   90.00
#
_symmetry.space_group_name_H-M   'P 1'
#
loop_
_entity.id
_entity.type
_entity.pdbx_description
1 polymer ?
#
loop_
_entity_poly.entity_id
_entity_poly.type
_entity_poly.pdbx_seq_one_letter_code
_entity_poly.pdbx_strand_id
1 'polypeptide(L)'
;MKAIFKSAVHMLIIKDNKLLVQKRKGSKLWPGYYAVPAGHIDEGENQYDALIREAKEELGIVINPENIINSYVVLRRNFFEIDGKRLEPYIDYYFEINEYEGTPKIIEEDKCDELIWADINNLPEPFINYEGDFLDDKTITTYDCITDGAYVKKK
;
A
#
# COMPACT_ATOMS: atom_id res chain seq x y z
N MET A 1 5.82 28.03 -4.09
CA MET A 1 6.71 26.85 -4.16
C MET A 1 5.90 25.62 -4.50
N LYS A 2 6.38 24.84 -5.45
CA LYS A 2 5.68 23.61 -5.84
C LYS A 2 5.92 22.50 -4.82
N ALA A 3 4.89 21.71 -4.55
CA ALA A 3 5.02 20.57 -3.67
C ALA A 3 5.79 19.42 -4.34
N ILE A 4 6.57 18.70 -3.55
CA ILE A 4 7.27 17.50 -3.98
C ILE A 4 6.58 16.31 -3.33
N PHE A 5 6.19 15.33 -4.14
CA PHE A 5 5.48 14.14 -3.70
C PHE A 5 6.34 12.91 -3.90
N LYS A 6 6.31 12.00 -2.93
CA LYS A 6 6.73 10.63 -3.17
C LYS A 6 5.56 9.87 -3.79
N SER A 7 5.85 8.82 -4.52
CA SER A 7 4.83 7.99 -5.13
C SER A 7 5.03 6.53 -4.74
N ALA A 8 3.93 5.86 -4.47
CA ALA A 8 3.93 4.46 -4.11
C ALA A 8 2.87 3.69 -4.88
N VAL A 9 3.12 2.42 -5.11
CA VAL A 9 2.16 1.47 -5.67
C VAL A 9 1.72 0.51 -4.57
N HIS A 10 0.43 0.21 -4.53
CA HIS A 10 -0.19 -0.68 -3.55
C HIS A 10 -0.93 -1.79 -4.29
N MET A 11 -0.83 -3.00 -3.81
CA MET A 11 -1.36 -4.18 -4.47
C MET A 11 -2.59 -4.71 -3.75
N LEU A 12 -3.76 -4.55 -4.36
CA LEU A 12 -5.00 -5.16 -3.89
C LEU A 12 -5.15 -6.52 -4.58
N ILE A 13 -4.49 -7.52 -4.03
CA ILE A 13 -4.51 -8.87 -4.57
C ILE A 13 -5.64 -9.64 -3.91
N ILE A 14 -6.66 -9.97 -4.69
CA ILE A 14 -7.89 -10.57 -4.19
C ILE A 14 -8.06 -11.96 -4.78
N LYS A 15 -8.37 -12.93 -3.91
CA LYS A 15 -8.64 -14.31 -4.27
C LYS A 15 -9.70 -14.88 -3.33
N ASP A 16 -10.78 -15.40 -3.89
CA ASP A 16 -11.88 -16.02 -3.12
C ASP A 16 -12.41 -15.11 -2.00
N ASN A 17 -12.65 -13.82 -2.30
CA ASN A 17 -13.08 -12.78 -1.36
C ASN A 17 -12.11 -12.52 -0.22
N LYS A 18 -10.84 -12.91 -0.39
CA LYS A 18 -9.78 -12.63 0.55
C LYS A 18 -8.76 -11.70 -0.07
N LEU A 19 -8.23 -10.81 0.77
CA LEU A 19 -7.22 -9.82 0.40
C LEU A 19 -5.88 -10.25 0.96
N LEU A 20 -4.84 -10.19 0.13
CA LEU A 20 -3.48 -10.43 0.60
C LEU A 20 -3.01 -9.24 1.43
N VAL A 21 -2.66 -9.48 2.69
CA VAL A 21 -2.14 -8.45 3.59
C VAL A 21 -0.84 -8.90 4.24
N GLN A 22 -0.02 -7.93 4.59
CA GLN A 22 1.27 -8.17 5.24
C GLN A 22 1.35 -7.38 6.54
N LYS A 23 2.09 -7.92 7.51
CA LYS A 23 2.44 -7.22 8.74
C LYS A 23 3.77 -6.52 8.55
N ARG A 24 3.78 -5.21 8.72
CA ARG A 24 4.95 -4.35 8.50
C ARG A 24 5.99 -4.56 9.60
N LYS A 25 7.25 -4.52 9.19
CA LYS A 25 8.40 -4.69 10.06
C LYS A 25 9.54 -3.78 9.57
N GLY A 26 10.40 -3.34 10.48
CA GLY A 26 11.60 -2.60 10.13
C GLY A 26 11.38 -1.18 9.64
N SER A 27 10.15 -0.70 9.60
CA SER A 27 9.81 0.68 9.21
C SER A 27 9.56 1.52 10.45
N LYS A 28 9.96 2.80 10.40
CA LYS A 28 9.63 3.77 11.46
C LYS A 28 8.17 4.22 11.39
N LEU A 29 7.55 4.07 10.22
CA LEU A 29 6.16 4.42 9.99
C LEU A 29 5.31 3.15 10.04
N TRP A 30 4.32 3.13 10.93
CA TRP A 30 3.38 2.02 11.10
C TRP A 30 4.03 0.65 11.36
N PRO A 31 5.04 0.55 12.26
CA PRO A 31 5.65 -0.76 12.54
C PRO A 31 4.64 -1.66 13.26
N GLY A 32 4.59 -2.93 12.84
CA GLY A 32 3.68 -3.91 13.43
C GLY A 32 2.22 -3.82 12.96
N TYR A 33 1.90 -2.89 12.06
CA TYR A 33 0.57 -2.76 11.48
C TYR A 33 0.44 -3.65 10.24
N TYR A 34 -0.77 -4.12 10.00
CA TYR A 34 -1.11 -4.79 8.75
C TYR A 34 -1.47 -3.77 7.69
N ALA A 35 -1.12 -4.09 6.47
CA ALA A 35 -1.38 -3.26 5.29
C ALA A 35 -1.34 -4.16 4.05
N VAL A 36 -1.79 -3.63 2.91
CA VAL A 36 -1.57 -4.31 1.63
C VAL A 36 -0.10 -4.17 1.22
N PRO A 37 0.44 -5.12 0.43
CA PRO A 37 1.79 -4.99 -0.10
C PRO A 37 1.95 -3.71 -0.92
N ALA A 38 3.07 -3.03 -0.77
CA ALA A 38 3.32 -1.75 -1.40
C ALA A 38 4.82 -1.50 -1.58
N GLY A 39 5.15 -0.55 -2.46
CA GLY A 39 6.51 -0.10 -2.64
C GLY A 39 6.57 1.23 -3.36
N HIS A 40 7.71 1.90 -3.28
CA HIS A 40 7.92 3.20 -3.90
C HIS A 40 8.14 3.09 -5.41
N ILE A 41 7.75 4.14 -6.13
CA ILE A 41 8.12 4.31 -7.54
C ILE A 41 9.51 4.96 -7.54
N ASP A 42 10.45 4.30 -8.20
CA ASP A 42 11.82 4.81 -8.33
C ASP A 42 11.98 5.74 -9.52
N GLU A 43 13.05 6.52 -9.53
CA GLU A 43 13.37 7.39 -10.64
C GLU A 43 13.46 6.59 -11.95
N GLY A 44 12.81 7.11 -12.99
CA GLY A 44 12.78 6.46 -14.31
C GLY A 44 11.70 5.41 -14.48
N GLU A 45 10.93 5.10 -13.43
CA GLU A 45 9.81 4.17 -13.49
C GLU A 45 8.49 4.90 -13.63
N ASN A 46 7.55 4.30 -14.35
CA ASN A 46 6.14 4.66 -14.22
C ASN A 46 5.49 3.74 -13.17
N GLN A 47 4.20 3.95 -12.88
CA GLN A 47 3.49 3.18 -11.87
C GLN A 47 3.40 1.68 -12.19
N TYR A 48 3.38 1.31 -13.45
CA TYR A 48 3.31 -0.10 -13.86
C TYR A 48 4.67 -0.79 -13.74
N ASP A 49 5.76 -0.09 -14.09
CA ASP A 49 7.11 -0.59 -13.90
C ASP A 49 7.38 -0.88 -12.41
N ALA A 50 7.00 0.05 -11.55
CA ALA A 50 7.14 -0.11 -10.10
C ALA A 50 6.28 -1.27 -9.57
N LEU A 51 5.05 -1.41 -10.05
CA LEU A 51 4.17 -2.51 -9.65
C LEU A 51 4.79 -3.87 -9.98
N ILE A 52 5.28 -4.04 -11.20
CA ILE A 52 5.90 -5.30 -11.66
C ILE A 52 7.14 -5.60 -10.82
N ARG A 53 8.00 -4.62 -10.62
CA ARG A 53 9.24 -4.79 -9.85
C ARG A 53 8.96 -5.12 -8.38
N GLU A 54 8.11 -4.35 -7.74
CA GLU A 54 7.78 -4.54 -6.31
C GLU A 54 7.09 -5.88 -6.05
N ALA A 55 6.18 -6.29 -6.92
CA ALA A 55 5.52 -7.60 -6.80
C ALA A 55 6.54 -8.75 -6.84
N LYS A 56 7.53 -8.64 -7.70
CA LYS A 56 8.59 -9.64 -7.80
C LYS A 56 9.53 -9.61 -6.60
N GLU A 57 9.98 -8.41 -6.19
CA GLU A 57 10.91 -8.24 -5.07
C GLU A 57 10.29 -8.63 -3.74
N GLU A 58 9.05 -8.24 -3.49
CA GLU A 58 8.40 -8.46 -2.19
C GLU A 58 7.66 -9.79 -2.07
N LEU A 59 7.03 -10.24 -3.15
CA LEU A 59 6.12 -11.39 -3.13
C LEU A 59 6.56 -12.56 -4.01
N GLY A 60 7.52 -12.36 -4.89
CA GLY A 60 7.99 -13.39 -5.82
C GLY A 60 6.97 -13.74 -6.90
N ILE A 61 6.05 -12.84 -7.22
CA ILE A 61 5.03 -13.05 -8.24
C ILE A 61 5.28 -12.15 -9.45
N VAL A 62 4.74 -12.57 -10.61
CA VAL A 62 4.80 -11.79 -11.84
C VAL A 62 3.40 -11.28 -12.17
N ILE A 63 3.26 -9.96 -12.23
CA ILE A 63 2.02 -9.28 -12.59
C ILE A 63 2.12 -8.77 -14.03
N ASN A 64 1.10 -9.06 -14.82
CA ASN A 64 0.91 -8.44 -16.13
C ASN A 64 -0.06 -7.27 -15.95
N PRO A 65 0.31 -6.02 -16.31
CA PRO A 65 -0.57 -4.87 -16.20
C PRO A 65 -1.91 -5.01 -16.91
N GLU A 66 -2.01 -5.85 -17.94
CA GLU A 66 -3.27 -6.13 -18.63
C GLU A 66 -4.30 -6.81 -17.72
N ASN A 67 -3.86 -7.42 -16.63
CA ASN A 67 -4.73 -8.11 -15.67
C ASN A 67 -5.18 -7.21 -14.52
N ILE A 68 -4.86 -5.92 -14.56
CA ILE A 68 -5.36 -4.94 -13.58
C ILE A 68 -6.86 -4.75 -13.82
N ILE A 69 -7.65 -5.01 -12.79
CA ILE A 69 -9.12 -4.90 -12.86
C ILE A 69 -9.56 -3.46 -12.65
N ASN A 70 -9.02 -2.82 -11.63
CA ASN A 70 -9.32 -1.44 -11.26
C ASN A 70 -8.07 -0.74 -10.76
N SER A 71 -8.03 0.58 -10.97
CA SER A 71 -6.96 1.45 -10.50
C SER A 71 -7.56 2.63 -9.76
N TYR A 72 -6.89 3.01 -8.66
CA TYR A 72 -7.31 4.14 -7.83
C TYR A 72 -6.10 4.99 -7.51
N VAL A 73 -6.31 6.30 -7.39
CA VAL A 73 -5.24 7.24 -7.00
C VAL A 73 -5.71 8.00 -5.79
N VAL A 74 -4.90 8.00 -4.75
CA VAL A 74 -5.19 8.69 -3.49
C VAL A 74 -4.03 9.62 -3.17
N LEU A 75 -4.34 10.88 -2.88
CA LEU A 75 -3.37 11.84 -2.38
C LEU A 75 -3.35 11.78 -0.85
N ARG A 76 -2.19 11.47 -0.29
CA ARG A 76 -2.01 11.39 1.15
C ARG A 76 -1.05 12.48 1.60
N ARG A 77 -1.57 13.43 2.37
CA ARG A 77 -0.75 14.49 2.96
C ARG A 77 -0.42 14.12 4.40
N ASN A 78 0.81 14.42 4.81
CA ASN A 78 1.30 14.14 6.16
C ASN A 78 1.62 15.44 6.87
N PHE A 79 0.99 15.69 8.01
CA PHE A 79 1.16 16.89 8.81
C PHE A 79 1.84 16.63 10.15
N PHE A 80 2.76 15.66 10.16
CA PHE A 80 3.50 15.29 11.35
C PHE A 80 4.95 14.97 11.01
N GLU A 81 5.78 14.87 12.04
CA GLU A 81 7.20 14.61 11.91
C GLU A 81 7.54 13.24 12.51
N ILE A 82 8.57 12.60 11.94
CA ILE A 82 9.22 11.43 12.51
C ILE A 82 10.71 11.72 12.60
N ASP A 83 11.29 11.55 13.79
CA ASP A 83 12.71 11.86 14.06
C ASP A 83 13.10 13.28 13.66
N GLY A 84 12.22 14.25 13.92
CA GLY A 84 12.45 15.67 13.63
C GLY A 84 12.33 16.05 12.16
N LYS A 85 11.88 15.13 11.30
CA LYS A 85 11.67 15.39 9.87
C LYS A 85 10.21 15.27 9.52
N ARG A 86 9.71 16.25 8.77
CA ARG A 86 8.36 16.20 8.23
C ARG A 86 8.29 15.18 7.11
N LEU A 87 7.26 14.34 7.14
CA LEU A 87 7.01 13.38 6.08
C LEU A 87 6.53 14.10 4.82
N GLU A 88 7.05 13.66 3.69
CA GLU A 88 6.57 14.15 2.40
C GLU A 88 5.15 13.66 2.13
N PRO A 89 4.36 14.41 1.35
CA PRO A 89 3.09 13.90 0.86
C PRO A 89 3.32 12.78 -0.17
N TYR A 90 2.33 11.93 -0.29
CA TYR A 90 2.38 10.77 -1.19
C TYR A 90 1.25 10.82 -2.21
N ILE A 91 1.55 10.34 -3.41
CA ILE A 91 0.54 9.91 -4.37
C ILE A 91 0.56 8.38 -4.33
N ASP A 92 -0.53 7.80 -3.86
CA ASP A 92 -0.69 6.36 -3.71
C ASP A 92 -1.52 5.82 -4.87
N TYR A 93 -0.93 4.91 -5.65
CA TYR A 93 -1.63 4.17 -6.70
C TYR A 93 -2.04 2.82 -6.14
N TYR A 94 -3.33 2.49 -6.19
CA TYR A 94 -3.85 1.19 -5.79
C TYR A 94 -4.27 0.42 -7.03
N PHE A 95 -3.77 -0.80 -7.17
CA PHE A 95 -4.10 -1.68 -8.30
C PHE A 95 -4.79 -2.94 -7.80
N GLU A 96 -5.99 -3.18 -8.30
CA GLU A 96 -6.76 -4.38 -7.98
C GLU A 96 -6.42 -5.47 -8.99
N ILE A 97 -5.96 -6.63 -8.48
CA ILE A 97 -5.38 -7.70 -9.28
C ILE A 97 -5.92 -9.03 -8.78
N ASN A 98 -6.38 -9.90 -9.68
CA ASN A 98 -6.81 -11.26 -9.33
C ASN A 98 -6.07 -12.35 -10.10
N GLU A 99 -5.22 -12.00 -11.07
CA GLU A 99 -4.43 -12.93 -11.86
C GLU A 99 -2.96 -12.53 -11.84
N TYR A 100 -2.09 -13.51 -11.61
CA TYR A 100 -0.65 -13.34 -11.57
C TYR A 100 0.01 -14.71 -11.70
N GLU A 101 1.31 -14.74 -12.00
CA GLU A 101 2.11 -15.96 -12.03
C GLU A 101 2.86 -16.13 -10.71
N GLY A 102 2.93 -17.38 -10.25
CA GLY A 102 3.63 -17.71 -9.01
C GLY A 102 2.73 -17.73 -7.80
N THR A 103 3.31 -18.05 -6.65
CA THR A 103 2.61 -18.06 -5.36
C THR A 103 3.20 -16.98 -4.47
N PRO A 104 2.38 -16.04 -3.97
CA PRO A 104 2.89 -14.99 -3.08
C PRO A 104 3.54 -15.58 -1.83
N LYS A 105 4.72 -15.07 -1.50
CA LYS A 105 5.48 -15.48 -0.31
C LYS A 105 6.32 -14.31 0.17
N ILE A 106 6.77 -14.37 1.42
CA ILE A 106 7.67 -13.36 1.97
C ILE A 106 9.06 -13.56 1.35
N ILE A 107 9.53 -12.57 0.59
CA ILE A 107 10.89 -12.54 0.03
C ILE A 107 11.80 -11.67 0.89
N GLU A 108 11.31 -10.48 1.29
CA GLU A 108 12.05 -9.52 2.12
C GLU A 108 11.66 -9.70 3.58
N GLU A 109 12.31 -10.64 4.26
CA GLU A 109 12.01 -11.01 5.66
C GLU A 109 12.27 -9.89 6.66
N ASP A 110 13.10 -8.93 6.31
CA ASP A 110 13.38 -7.75 7.14
C ASP A 110 12.27 -6.70 7.11
N LYS A 111 11.35 -6.79 6.16
CA LYS A 111 10.25 -5.83 5.96
C LYS A 111 8.87 -6.38 6.28
N CYS A 112 8.73 -7.69 6.38
CA CYS A 112 7.44 -8.34 6.53
C CYS A 112 7.53 -9.52 7.50
N ASP A 113 6.72 -9.48 8.56
CA ASP A 113 6.64 -10.55 9.56
C ASP A 113 5.65 -11.64 9.19
N GLU A 114 4.53 -11.25 8.59
CA GLU A 114 3.45 -12.15 8.23
C GLU A 114 2.88 -11.76 6.88
N LEU A 115 2.47 -12.77 6.12
CA LEU A 115 1.74 -12.60 4.87
C LEU A 115 0.54 -13.53 4.92
N ILE A 116 -0.67 -12.96 4.93
CA ILE A 116 -1.90 -13.73 5.12
C ILE A 116 -2.96 -13.31 4.11
N TRP A 117 -3.86 -14.25 3.82
CA TRP A 117 -5.10 -13.98 3.10
C TRP A 117 -6.18 -13.63 4.12
N ALA A 118 -6.52 -12.35 4.21
CA ALA A 118 -7.48 -11.85 5.18
C ALA A 118 -8.88 -11.76 4.58
N ASP A 119 -9.89 -12.01 5.41
CA ASP A 119 -11.27 -11.72 5.02
C ASP A 119 -11.41 -10.20 4.82
N ILE A 120 -11.87 -9.81 3.64
CA ILE A 120 -12.00 -8.39 3.27
C ILE A 120 -12.95 -7.63 4.19
N ASN A 121 -13.91 -8.34 4.82
CA ASN A 121 -14.87 -7.77 5.77
C ASN A 121 -14.41 -7.87 7.23
N ASN A 122 -13.26 -8.47 7.49
CA ASN A 122 -12.72 -8.64 8.83
C ASN A 122 -11.20 -8.59 8.77
N LEU A 123 -10.65 -7.40 8.52
CA LEU A 123 -9.20 -7.20 8.41
C LEU A 123 -8.51 -7.42 9.76
N PRO A 124 -7.28 -7.95 9.76
CA PRO A 124 -6.52 -8.14 10.98
C PRO A 124 -6.16 -6.82 11.64
N GLU A 125 -6.06 -6.82 12.96
CA GLU A 125 -5.71 -5.63 13.73
C GLU A 125 -4.29 -5.74 14.31
N PRO A 126 -3.55 -4.63 14.44
CA PRO A 126 -3.90 -3.30 13.95
C PRO A 126 -3.67 -3.16 12.45
N PHE A 127 -4.63 -2.59 11.76
CA PHE A 127 -4.53 -2.28 10.33
C PHE A 127 -4.33 -0.78 10.15
N ILE A 128 -3.55 -0.36 9.15
CA ILE A 128 -3.37 1.07 8.88
C ILE A 128 -4.75 1.67 8.63
N ASN A 129 -5.18 2.58 9.50
CA ASN A 129 -6.56 3.02 9.57
C ASN A 129 -7.06 3.74 8.31
N TYR A 130 -6.27 4.65 7.73
CA TYR A 130 -6.70 5.33 6.50
C TYR A 130 -6.83 4.34 5.33
N GLU A 131 -5.98 3.33 5.26
CA GLU A 131 -6.06 2.31 4.22
C GLU A 131 -7.26 1.40 4.42
N GLY A 132 -7.57 1.04 5.67
CA GLY A 132 -8.78 0.30 6.00
C GLY A 132 -10.03 1.04 5.57
N ASP A 133 -10.09 2.35 5.80
CA ASP A 133 -11.22 3.16 5.36
C ASP A 133 -11.31 3.25 3.84
N PHE A 134 -10.19 3.36 3.15
CA PHE A 134 -10.16 3.34 1.69
C PHE A 134 -10.69 2.01 1.14
N LEU A 135 -10.33 0.89 1.76
CA LEU A 135 -10.82 -0.43 1.35
C LEU A 135 -12.34 -0.54 1.51
N ASP A 136 -12.92 0.13 2.51
CA ASP A 136 -14.37 0.19 2.72
C ASP A 136 -15.07 1.16 1.77
N ASP A 137 -14.40 2.24 1.40
CA ASP A 137 -14.96 3.28 0.52
C ASP A 137 -13.92 3.78 -0.48
N LYS A 138 -13.88 3.14 -1.63
CA LYS A 138 -12.91 3.44 -2.70
C LYS A 138 -13.22 4.72 -3.47
N THR A 139 -14.23 5.48 -3.08
CA THR A 139 -14.49 6.82 -3.60
C THR A 139 -13.63 7.89 -2.92
N ILE A 140 -12.97 7.55 -1.82
CA ILE A 140 -12.06 8.45 -1.12
C ILE A 140 -10.82 8.69 -1.99
N THR A 141 -10.46 9.97 -2.17
CA THR A 141 -9.32 10.35 -3.01
C THR A 141 -8.24 11.12 -2.26
N THR A 142 -8.47 11.52 -1.02
CA THR A 142 -7.53 12.31 -0.24
C THR A 142 -7.57 11.95 1.24
N TYR A 143 -6.39 11.84 1.85
CA TYR A 143 -6.23 11.74 3.30
C TYR A 143 -5.32 12.84 3.81
N ASP A 144 -5.66 13.40 4.96
CA ASP A 144 -4.80 14.30 5.71
C ASP A 144 -4.41 13.59 7.01
N CYS A 145 -3.19 13.08 7.08
CA CYS A 145 -2.67 12.40 8.26
C CYS A 145 -2.08 13.42 9.23
N ILE A 146 -2.61 13.46 10.44
CA ILE A 146 -2.21 14.43 11.48
C ILE A 146 -1.14 13.83 12.38
N THR A 147 -1.24 12.53 12.65
CA THR A 147 -0.24 11.72 13.34
C THR A 147 -0.19 10.35 12.66
N ASP A 148 0.70 9.48 13.13
CA ASP A 148 0.73 8.08 12.68
C ASP A 148 -0.50 7.25 13.12
N GLY A 149 -1.42 7.85 13.90
CA GLY A 149 -2.65 7.17 14.33
C GLY A 149 -3.93 7.98 14.08
N ALA A 150 -3.81 9.22 13.59
CA ALA A 150 -4.96 10.08 13.36
C ALA A 150 -4.91 10.69 11.96
N TYR A 151 -6.06 10.74 11.31
CA TYR A 151 -6.18 11.30 9.97
C TYR A 151 -7.58 11.89 9.75
N VAL A 152 -7.68 12.74 8.74
CA VAL A 152 -8.95 13.26 8.22
C VAL A 152 -9.08 12.85 6.77
N LYS A 153 -10.13 12.11 6.44
CA LYS A 153 -10.39 11.72 5.05
C LYS A 153 -11.18 12.80 4.34
N LYS A 154 -10.86 12.98 3.06
CA LYS A 154 -11.56 13.93 2.18
C LYS A 154 -11.83 13.26 0.83
N LYS A 155 -12.99 13.51 0.34
CA LYS A 155 -13.40 13.00 -0.98
C LYS A 155 -13.13 14.01 -2.07
#